data_5781f2fb27f91795e34e0122b1624b41
#
_entry.id   5781f2fb27f91795e34e0122b1624b41
#
_cell.length_a   1.000
_cell.length_b   1.000
_cell.length_c   1.000
_cell.angle_alpha   90.00
_cell.angle_beta   90.00
_cell.angle_gamma   90.00
#
_symmetry.space_group_name_H-M   'P 1'
#
loop_
_entity.id
_entity.type
_entity.pdbx_description
1 polymer ?
#
loop_
_entity_poly.entity_id
_entity_poly.type
_entity_poly.pdbx_seq_one_letter_code
_entity_poly.pdbx_strand_id
1 'polypeptide(L)'
;VRATEWKLDYVLTGSQKALALPPGLAFSTASAAFIESARQSEGRGVYFDLVEMDDYAHRGQVPTTPALSLMYALDYQLGAIRAEGIENRWKRHTSMSEMTSQWLDNCQDAGVDISNIVEPGFRSPTVSAIRFPKEHSSADFLRKVAEHGVRVASGYGKLKSETFRIGHMGDHSPATLERCLAACEAAIRA
;
A
#
# COMPACT_ATOMS: atom_id res chain seq x y z
N VAL A 1 2.68 10.41 4.16
CA VAL A 1 1.87 10.98 5.27
C VAL A 1 2.74 11.97 6.02
N ARG A 2 2.22 13.19 6.24
CA ARG A 2 2.88 14.28 6.98
C ARG A 2 2.25 14.37 8.38
N ALA A 3 2.59 13.41 9.24
CA ALA A 3 1.93 13.23 10.54
C ALA A 3 1.92 14.49 11.40
N THR A 4 3.05 15.16 11.51
CA THR A 4 3.19 16.40 12.32
C THR A 4 2.40 17.57 11.72
N GLU A 5 2.49 17.80 10.40
CA GLU A 5 1.80 18.87 9.69
C GLU A 5 0.27 18.69 9.78
N TRP A 6 -0.20 17.45 9.64
CA TRP A 6 -1.63 17.12 9.72
C TRP A 6 -2.13 16.87 11.14
N LYS A 7 -1.26 17.04 12.14
CA LYS A 7 -1.58 16.86 13.56
C LYS A 7 -2.22 15.49 13.86
N LEU A 8 -1.67 14.45 13.23
CA LEU A 8 -2.17 13.08 13.46
C LEU A 8 -1.59 12.53 14.76
N ASP A 9 -2.45 12.02 15.62
CA ASP A 9 -2.05 11.45 16.90
C ASP A 9 -1.39 10.09 16.76
N TYR A 10 -1.80 9.30 15.76
CA TYR A 10 -1.26 7.97 15.51
C TYR A 10 -1.25 7.62 14.03
N VAL A 11 -0.14 7.12 13.54
CA VAL A 11 0.00 6.63 12.16
C VAL A 11 0.68 5.26 12.17
N LEU A 12 0.14 4.33 11.39
CA LEU A 12 0.62 2.96 11.28
C LEU A 12 0.88 2.58 9.82
N THR A 13 1.94 1.83 9.59
CA THR A 13 2.20 1.17 8.30
C THR A 13 2.84 -0.21 8.48
N GLY A 14 2.73 -1.06 7.46
CA GLY A 14 3.42 -2.35 7.40
C GLY A 14 4.63 -2.31 6.47
N SER A 15 5.63 -3.13 6.76
CA SER A 15 6.87 -3.26 5.96
C SER A 15 6.60 -3.59 4.48
N GLN A 16 5.58 -4.39 4.19
CA GLN A 16 5.22 -4.83 2.83
C GLN A 16 4.42 -3.80 2.01
N LYS A 17 4.24 -2.59 2.51
CA LYS A 17 3.53 -1.50 1.82
C LYS A 17 4.53 -0.57 1.12
N ALA A 18 4.43 0.73 1.31
CA ALA A 18 5.28 1.71 0.65
C ALA A 18 6.79 1.58 0.99
N LEU A 19 7.14 0.82 2.03
CA LEU A 19 8.53 0.51 2.38
C LEU A 19 9.14 -0.60 1.51
N ALA A 20 8.34 -1.33 0.71
CA ALA A 20 8.79 -2.36 -0.24
C ALA A 20 9.65 -3.49 0.39
N LEU A 21 9.33 -3.88 1.62
CA LEU A 21 9.98 -4.97 2.34
C LEU A 21 9.07 -6.20 2.41
N PRO A 22 9.58 -7.38 2.73
CA PRO A 22 8.74 -8.51 3.10
C PRO A 22 7.83 -8.19 4.29
N PRO A 23 6.64 -8.82 4.41
CA PRO A 23 5.81 -8.67 5.59
C PRO A 23 6.51 -9.21 6.84
N GLY A 24 6.25 -8.60 8.00
CA GLY A 24 6.79 -9.04 9.29
C GLY A 24 7.16 -7.92 10.26
N LEU A 25 7.15 -6.65 9.81
CA LEU A 25 7.29 -5.48 10.68
C LEU A 25 6.09 -4.55 10.51
N ALA A 26 5.68 -3.95 11.61
CA ALA A 26 4.79 -2.80 11.64
C ALA A 26 5.55 -1.60 12.21
N PHE A 27 5.30 -0.44 11.64
CA PHE A 27 5.89 0.82 12.08
C PHE A 27 4.79 1.77 12.47
N SER A 28 4.94 2.42 13.60
CA SER A 28 4.02 3.44 14.04
C SER A 28 4.75 4.67 14.55
N THR A 29 4.07 5.79 14.46
CA THR A 29 4.43 7.02 15.16
C THR A 29 3.22 7.48 15.95
N ALA A 30 3.46 7.92 17.19
CA ALA A 30 2.43 8.43 18.08
C ALA A 30 2.82 9.81 18.60
N SER A 31 1.84 10.69 18.78
CA SER A 31 2.07 11.98 19.45
C SER A 31 2.33 11.76 20.95
N ALA A 32 3.08 12.67 21.58
CA ALA A 32 3.28 12.62 23.03
C ALA A 32 1.94 12.67 23.79
N ALA A 33 0.98 13.46 23.29
CA ALA A 33 -0.37 13.53 23.87
C ALA A 33 -1.12 12.18 23.79
N PHE A 34 -0.94 11.45 22.70
CA PHE A 34 -1.54 10.12 22.53
C PHE A 34 -0.93 9.12 23.52
N ILE A 35 0.40 9.09 23.68
CA ILE A 35 1.08 8.22 24.64
C ILE A 35 0.66 8.55 26.07
N GLU A 36 0.58 9.84 26.43
CA GLU A 36 0.15 10.26 27.77
C GLU A 36 -1.31 9.87 28.05
N SER A 37 -2.20 10.03 27.08
CA SER A 37 -3.58 9.53 27.18
C SER A 37 -3.63 8.01 27.33
N ALA A 38 -2.78 7.28 26.60
CA ALA A 38 -2.69 5.82 26.72
C ALA A 38 -2.22 5.37 28.11
N ARG A 39 -1.37 6.15 28.80
CA ARG A 39 -0.95 5.86 30.19
C ARG A 39 -2.10 5.81 31.17
N GLN A 40 -3.16 6.59 30.92
CA GLN A 40 -4.36 6.64 31.74
C GLN A 40 -5.35 5.50 31.44
N SER A 41 -5.11 4.72 30.38
CA SER A 41 -6.02 3.67 29.94
C SER A 41 -5.75 2.35 30.67
N GLU A 42 -6.83 1.70 31.12
CA GLU A 42 -6.77 0.32 31.61
C GLU A 42 -6.78 -0.68 30.47
N GLY A 43 -6.20 -1.87 30.68
CA GLY A 43 -6.31 -2.98 29.73
C GLY A 43 -5.50 -2.81 28.43
N ARG A 44 -4.36 -2.12 28.48
CA ARG A 44 -3.48 -1.89 27.31
C ARG A 44 -2.91 -3.18 26.68
N GLY A 45 -3.02 -4.30 27.40
CA GLY A 45 -2.42 -5.57 26.99
C GLY A 45 -0.92 -5.64 27.31
N VAL A 46 -0.24 -6.61 26.71
CA VAL A 46 1.19 -6.83 26.93
C VAL A 46 1.99 -6.55 25.66
N TYR A 47 1.66 -7.24 24.54
CA TYR A 47 2.47 -7.20 23.32
C TYR A 47 2.29 -5.90 22.52
N PHE A 48 1.11 -5.30 22.55
CA PHE A 48 0.79 -4.07 21.82
C PHE A 48 0.70 -2.83 22.72
N ASP A 49 1.27 -2.88 23.91
CA ASP A 49 1.31 -1.73 24.82
C ASP A 49 2.28 -0.67 24.29
N LEU A 50 1.74 0.40 23.70
CA LEU A 50 2.53 1.50 23.17
C LEU A 50 3.29 2.27 24.25
N VAL A 51 2.75 2.32 25.48
CA VAL A 51 3.42 2.96 26.61
C VAL A 51 4.68 2.17 27.00
N GLU A 52 4.58 0.85 27.07
CA GLU A 52 5.71 0.00 27.35
C GLU A 52 6.76 0.09 26.24
N MET A 53 6.33 0.09 24.97
CA MET A 53 7.22 0.28 23.81
C MET A 53 7.96 1.62 23.87
N ASP A 54 7.28 2.72 24.24
CA ASP A 54 7.85 4.05 24.40
C ASP A 54 8.89 4.08 25.55
N ASP A 55 8.55 3.50 26.70
CA ASP A 55 9.43 3.41 27.85
C ASP A 55 10.72 2.58 27.56
N TYR A 56 10.59 1.51 26.77
CA TYR A 56 11.76 0.74 26.30
C TYR A 56 12.60 1.53 25.31
N ALA A 57 11.96 2.22 24.36
CA ALA A 57 12.66 3.04 23.38
C ALA A 57 13.50 4.16 24.04
N HIS A 58 12.97 4.83 25.07
CA HIS A 58 13.70 5.84 25.83
C HIS A 58 14.94 5.28 26.56
N ARG A 59 14.99 3.98 26.82
CA ARG A 59 16.13 3.27 27.40
C ARG A 59 17.08 2.67 26.34
N GLY A 60 16.80 2.89 25.04
CA GLY A 60 17.53 2.26 23.95
C GLY A 60 17.36 0.74 23.90
N GLN A 61 16.22 0.25 24.33
CA GLN A 61 15.87 -1.18 24.44
C GLN A 61 14.59 -1.49 23.66
N VAL A 62 14.27 -2.77 23.57
CA VAL A 62 13.03 -3.29 23.00
C VAL A 62 12.41 -4.30 23.98
N PRO A 63 11.06 -4.35 24.09
CA PRO A 63 10.40 -5.26 25.03
C PRO A 63 10.49 -6.73 24.63
N THR A 64 10.67 -7.02 23.33
CA THR A 64 10.76 -8.37 22.79
C THR A 64 11.86 -8.46 21.73
N THR A 65 12.33 -9.66 21.43
CA THR A 65 13.36 -9.88 20.41
C THR A 65 12.87 -9.40 19.04
N PRO A 66 13.53 -8.43 18.38
CA PRO A 66 13.13 -7.93 17.10
C PRO A 66 13.47 -8.89 15.96
N ALA A 67 12.78 -8.75 14.83
CA ALA A 67 13.09 -9.46 13.57
C ALA A 67 14.35 -8.84 12.92
N LEU A 68 15.54 -9.18 13.41
CA LEU A 68 16.82 -8.55 13.03
C LEU A 68 17.05 -8.54 11.51
N SER A 69 16.77 -9.65 10.82
CA SER A 69 16.94 -9.72 9.36
C SER A 69 16.10 -8.65 8.63
N LEU A 70 14.88 -8.41 9.09
CA LEU A 70 14.01 -7.37 8.51
C LEU A 70 14.46 -5.96 8.93
N MET A 71 15.07 -5.80 10.09
CA MET A 71 15.64 -4.51 10.52
C MET A 71 16.85 -4.13 9.65
N TYR A 72 17.74 -5.08 9.32
CA TYR A 72 18.82 -4.83 8.36
C TYR A 72 18.29 -4.52 6.95
N ALA A 73 17.27 -5.23 6.50
CA ALA A 73 16.63 -4.92 5.22
C ALA A 73 15.96 -3.53 5.23
N LEU A 74 15.39 -3.12 6.37
CA LEU A 74 14.83 -1.79 6.55
C LEU A 74 15.90 -0.70 6.46
N ASP A 75 17.04 -0.88 7.11
CA ASP A 75 18.15 0.08 7.08
C ASP A 75 18.63 0.31 5.64
N TYR A 76 18.84 -0.77 4.90
CA TYR A 76 19.17 -0.70 3.47
C TYR A 76 18.11 0.06 2.67
N GLN A 77 16.83 -0.29 2.87
CA GLN A 77 15.72 0.32 2.13
C GLN A 77 15.51 1.80 2.47
N LEU A 78 15.73 2.19 3.72
CA LEU A 78 15.70 3.61 4.12
C LEU A 78 16.83 4.40 3.45
N GLY A 79 18.00 3.78 3.26
CA GLY A 79 19.09 4.35 2.46
C GLY A 79 18.68 4.61 1.02
N ALA A 80 18.02 3.63 0.37
CA ALA A 80 17.51 3.77 -1.01
C ALA A 80 16.41 4.85 -1.10
N ILE A 81 15.48 4.90 -0.15
CA ILE A 81 14.42 5.92 -0.09
C ILE A 81 15.02 7.32 0.10
N ARG A 82 16.04 7.47 0.93
CA ARG A 82 16.75 8.76 1.11
C ARG A 82 17.47 9.20 -0.17
N ALA A 83 18.09 8.25 -0.88
CA ALA A 83 18.77 8.53 -2.14
C ALA A 83 17.79 8.93 -3.26
N GLU A 84 16.61 8.31 -3.34
CA GLU A 84 15.53 8.72 -4.24
C GLU A 84 14.97 10.10 -3.86
N GLY A 85 14.88 10.41 -2.60
CA GLY A 85 14.19 11.56 -2.03
C GLY A 85 12.67 11.32 -1.87
N ILE A 86 12.14 11.68 -0.71
CA ILE A 86 10.75 11.34 -0.37
C ILE A 86 9.73 12.03 -1.30
N GLU A 87 9.98 13.26 -1.71
CA GLU A 87 9.14 14.00 -2.65
C GLU A 87 9.14 13.37 -4.05
N ASN A 88 10.30 12.88 -4.50
CA ASN A 88 10.42 12.17 -5.79
C ASN A 88 9.66 10.84 -5.73
N ARG A 89 9.75 10.12 -4.61
CA ARG A 89 8.99 8.90 -4.39
C ARG A 89 7.48 9.16 -4.41
N TRP A 90 7.02 10.22 -3.79
CA TRP A 90 5.60 10.61 -3.84
C TRP A 90 5.16 10.99 -5.26
N LYS A 91 5.95 11.78 -5.98
CA LYS A 91 5.68 12.12 -7.40
C LYS A 91 5.59 10.87 -8.27
N ARG A 92 6.49 9.91 -8.09
CA ARG A 92 6.46 8.64 -8.82
C ARG A 92 5.19 7.84 -8.54
N HIS A 93 4.76 7.75 -7.26
CA HIS A 93 3.49 7.10 -6.90
C HIS A 93 2.28 7.81 -7.51
N THR A 94 2.23 9.14 -7.46
CA THR A 94 1.15 9.94 -8.05
C THR A 94 1.09 9.73 -9.57
N SER A 95 2.24 9.80 -10.25
CA SER A 95 2.32 9.55 -11.69
C SER A 95 1.81 8.15 -12.07
N MET A 96 2.15 7.13 -11.30
CA MET A 96 1.63 5.77 -11.53
C MET A 96 0.11 5.66 -11.29
N SER A 97 -0.43 6.40 -10.33
CA SER A 97 -1.88 6.49 -10.12
C SER A 97 -2.59 7.17 -11.30
N GLU A 98 -1.99 8.23 -11.83
CA GLU A 98 -2.47 8.93 -13.03
C GLU A 98 -2.40 8.03 -14.28
N MET A 99 -1.31 7.29 -14.49
CA MET A 99 -1.20 6.29 -15.55
C MET A 99 -2.31 5.23 -15.46
N THR A 100 -2.62 4.76 -14.27
CA THR A 100 -3.72 3.80 -14.08
C THR A 100 -5.07 4.42 -14.42
N SER A 101 -5.30 5.68 -14.07
CA SER A 101 -6.53 6.39 -14.40
C SER A 101 -6.66 6.60 -15.91
N GLN A 102 -5.61 7.03 -16.58
CA GLN A 102 -5.60 7.20 -18.03
C GLN A 102 -5.83 5.87 -18.78
N TRP A 103 -5.26 4.78 -18.27
CA TRP A 103 -5.50 3.45 -18.85
C TRP A 103 -6.98 3.07 -18.73
N LEU A 104 -7.63 3.35 -17.59
CA LEU A 104 -9.07 3.10 -17.42
C LEU A 104 -9.90 3.92 -18.39
N ASP A 105 -9.59 5.21 -18.54
CA ASP A 105 -10.29 6.10 -19.48
C ASP A 105 -10.16 5.55 -20.91
N ASN A 106 -8.96 5.15 -21.34
CA ASN A 106 -8.73 4.55 -22.66
C ASN A 106 -9.51 3.23 -22.86
N CYS A 107 -9.64 2.40 -21.81
CA CYS A 107 -10.44 1.18 -21.86
C CYS A 107 -11.93 1.51 -22.03
N GLN A 108 -12.45 2.51 -21.32
CA GLN A 108 -13.84 2.96 -21.42
C GLN A 108 -14.13 3.54 -22.80
N ASP A 109 -13.24 4.36 -23.35
CA ASP A 109 -13.34 4.90 -24.72
C ASP A 109 -13.36 3.79 -25.78
N ALA A 110 -12.70 2.66 -25.50
CA ALA A 110 -12.75 1.45 -26.32
C ALA A 110 -13.98 0.56 -26.06
N GLY A 111 -14.93 1.01 -25.25
CA GLY A 111 -16.19 0.32 -24.97
C GLY A 111 -16.10 -0.78 -23.89
N VAL A 112 -15.03 -0.82 -23.10
CA VAL A 112 -14.87 -1.79 -22.00
C VAL A 112 -15.53 -1.22 -20.73
N ASP A 113 -16.46 -1.97 -20.10
CA ASP A 113 -17.12 -1.59 -18.84
C ASP A 113 -16.20 -1.84 -17.64
N ILE A 114 -15.21 -0.99 -17.49
CA ILE A 114 -14.22 -1.02 -16.41
C ILE A 114 -14.10 0.34 -15.72
N SER A 115 -13.96 0.40 -14.42
CA SER A 115 -13.88 1.69 -13.72
C SER A 115 -13.16 1.58 -12.38
N ASN A 116 -12.54 2.68 -11.94
CA ASN A 116 -12.12 2.82 -10.56
C ASN A 116 -13.37 2.97 -9.67
N ILE A 117 -13.44 2.20 -8.57
CA ILE A 117 -14.58 2.29 -7.63
C ILE A 117 -14.58 3.58 -6.80
N VAL A 118 -13.48 4.34 -6.85
CA VAL A 118 -13.28 5.57 -6.08
C VAL A 118 -13.33 6.77 -7.03
N GLU A 119 -14.14 7.75 -6.66
CA GLU A 119 -14.28 9.01 -7.40
C GLU A 119 -12.96 9.78 -7.53
N PRO A 120 -12.75 10.51 -8.64
CA PRO A 120 -11.62 11.41 -8.78
C PRO A 120 -11.52 12.37 -7.59
N GLY A 121 -10.30 12.64 -7.11
CA GLY A 121 -10.05 13.48 -5.93
C GLY A 121 -10.00 12.73 -4.61
N PHE A 122 -10.55 11.51 -4.54
CA PHE A 122 -10.48 10.65 -3.34
C PHE A 122 -9.63 9.40 -3.56
N ARG A 123 -9.03 9.24 -4.73
CA ARG A 123 -8.21 8.07 -5.10
C ARG A 123 -6.90 8.05 -4.32
N SER A 124 -6.50 6.85 -3.88
CA SER A 124 -5.19 6.65 -3.25
C SER A 124 -4.08 6.77 -4.29
N PRO A 125 -2.96 7.46 -3.98
CA PRO A 125 -1.79 7.47 -4.86
C PRO A 125 -1.00 6.17 -4.84
N THR A 126 -1.42 5.14 -4.09
CA THR A 126 -0.64 3.91 -3.88
C THR A 126 -1.35 2.62 -4.29
N VAL A 127 -2.67 2.67 -4.45
CA VAL A 127 -3.47 1.51 -4.86
C VAL A 127 -4.72 1.97 -5.58
N SER A 128 -5.04 1.30 -6.69
CA SER A 128 -6.30 1.45 -7.40
C SER A 128 -7.16 0.22 -7.23
N ALA A 129 -8.41 0.40 -6.84
CA ALA A 129 -9.42 -0.66 -6.80
C ALA A 129 -10.34 -0.49 -8.00
N ILE A 130 -10.39 -1.52 -8.84
CA ILE A 130 -10.97 -1.45 -10.17
C ILE A 130 -12.07 -2.49 -10.29
N ARG A 131 -13.25 -2.08 -10.75
CA ARG A 131 -14.35 -2.97 -11.10
C ARG A 131 -14.11 -3.49 -12.51
N PHE A 132 -14.21 -4.81 -12.68
CA PHE A 132 -14.13 -5.40 -14.01
C PHE A 132 -15.51 -5.48 -14.68
N PRO A 133 -15.51 -5.75 -16.02
CA PRO A 133 -16.73 -6.02 -16.75
C PRO A 133 -17.52 -7.15 -16.10
N LYS A 134 -18.85 -7.04 -16.08
CA LYS A 134 -19.75 -7.97 -15.38
C LYS A 134 -19.71 -9.40 -15.92
N GLU A 135 -19.31 -9.57 -17.16
CA GLU A 135 -19.14 -10.85 -17.85
C GLU A 135 -17.91 -11.64 -17.38
N HIS A 136 -16.97 -10.99 -16.69
CA HIS A 136 -15.77 -11.64 -16.19
C HIS A 136 -15.94 -12.13 -14.75
N SER A 137 -15.46 -13.33 -14.45
CA SER A 137 -15.27 -13.75 -13.07
C SER A 137 -13.93 -13.27 -12.52
N SER A 138 -13.91 -12.89 -11.25
CA SER A 138 -12.68 -12.46 -10.57
C SER A 138 -11.57 -13.52 -10.66
N ALA A 139 -11.92 -14.79 -10.48
CA ALA A 139 -10.95 -15.88 -10.49
C ALA A 139 -10.36 -16.11 -11.89
N ASP A 140 -11.19 -16.05 -12.93
CA ASP A 140 -10.73 -16.23 -14.30
C ASP A 140 -9.86 -15.07 -14.76
N PHE A 141 -10.27 -13.84 -14.48
CA PHE A 141 -9.47 -12.65 -14.77
C PHE A 141 -8.07 -12.72 -14.12
N LEU A 142 -8.01 -13.03 -12.81
CA LEU A 142 -6.73 -13.13 -12.10
C LEU A 142 -5.83 -14.24 -12.67
N ARG A 143 -6.42 -15.34 -13.09
CA ARG A 143 -5.70 -16.45 -13.76
C ARG A 143 -5.12 -15.97 -15.09
N LYS A 144 -5.92 -15.34 -15.94
CA LYS A 144 -5.48 -14.80 -17.24
C LYS A 144 -4.37 -13.77 -17.08
N VAL A 145 -4.48 -12.83 -16.14
CA VAL A 145 -3.40 -11.87 -15.83
C VAL A 145 -2.11 -12.60 -15.43
N ALA A 146 -2.22 -13.67 -14.62
CA ALA A 146 -1.06 -14.45 -14.19
C ALA A 146 -0.36 -15.18 -15.35
N GLU A 147 -1.08 -15.59 -16.41
CA GLU A 147 -0.52 -16.17 -17.63
C GLU A 147 0.41 -15.20 -18.36
N HIS A 148 0.21 -13.88 -18.20
CA HIS A 148 1.12 -12.84 -18.71
C HIS A 148 2.28 -12.52 -17.75
N GLY A 149 2.53 -13.35 -16.73
CA GLY A 149 3.64 -13.18 -15.79
C GLY A 149 3.44 -12.07 -14.76
N VAL A 150 2.21 -11.59 -14.58
CA VAL A 150 1.84 -10.52 -13.64
C VAL A 150 0.83 -11.04 -12.62
N ARG A 151 0.92 -10.56 -11.38
CA ARG A 151 -0.06 -10.87 -10.34
C ARG A 151 -0.67 -9.59 -9.78
N VAL A 152 -1.98 -9.48 -9.84
CA VAL A 152 -2.77 -8.45 -9.20
C VAL A 152 -3.62 -9.07 -8.08
N ALA A 153 -4.04 -8.27 -7.11
CA ALA A 153 -4.82 -8.76 -5.99
C ALA A 153 -6.33 -8.72 -6.31
N SER A 154 -7.10 -9.72 -5.83
CA SER A 154 -8.57 -9.63 -5.85
C SER A 154 -9.05 -8.44 -5.00
N GLY A 155 -10.31 -8.05 -5.15
CA GLY A 155 -10.99 -7.15 -4.22
C GLY A 155 -10.98 -7.68 -2.79
N TYR A 156 -11.52 -6.90 -1.87
CA TYR A 156 -11.56 -7.25 -0.46
C TYR A 156 -12.99 -7.23 0.09
N GLY A 157 -13.29 -8.16 1.00
CA GLY A 157 -14.61 -8.26 1.62
C GLY A 157 -15.74 -8.38 0.60
N LYS A 158 -16.75 -7.53 0.69
CA LYS A 158 -17.93 -7.51 -0.20
C LYS A 158 -17.60 -7.23 -1.67
N LEU A 159 -16.46 -6.61 -1.94
CA LEU A 159 -16.01 -6.24 -3.28
C LEU A 159 -15.16 -7.33 -3.95
N LYS A 160 -14.93 -8.47 -3.28
CA LYS A 160 -14.00 -9.51 -3.72
C LYS A 160 -14.35 -10.08 -5.10
N SER A 161 -15.62 -10.26 -5.38
CA SER A 161 -16.10 -10.83 -6.65
C SER A 161 -16.22 -9.84 -7.80
N GLU A 162 -16.20 -8.54 -7.51
CA GLU A 162 -16.50 -7.49 -8.47
C GLU A 162 -15.31 -6.62 -8.82
N THR A 163 -14.21 -6.75 -8.07
CA THR A 163 -13.06 -5.86 -8.22
C THR A 163 -11.73 -6.60 -8.13
N PHE A 164 -10.71 -5.98 -8.71
CA PHE A 164 -9.31 -6.30 -8.47
C PHE A 164 -8.56 -5.04 -8.04
N ARG A 165 -7.34 -5.21 -7.55
CA ARG A 165 -6.52 -4.11 -7.06
C ARG A 165 -5.16 -4.14 -7.71
N ILE A 166 -4.73 -2.97 -8.19
CA ILE A 166 -3.37 -2.72 -8.65
C ILE A 166 -2.66 -1.89 -7.59
N GLY A 167 -1.60 -2.45 -7.01
CA GLY A 167 -0.70 -1.70 -6.12
C GLY A 167 0.39 -1.03 -6.96
N HIS A 168 0.48 0.29 -6.87
CA HIS A 168 1.52 1.08 -7.52
C HIS A 168 2.34 1.86 -6.48
N MET A 169 2.82 1.14 -5.46
CA MET A 169 3.58 1.67 -4.33
C MET A 169 4.94 1.00 -4.20
N GLY A 170 5.73 1.47 -3.25
CA GLY A 170 7.03 0.87 -2.94
C GLY A 170 8.05 1.16 -4.03
N ASP A 171 8.70 0.13 -4.55
CA ASP A 171 9.74 0.25 -5.57
C ASP A 171 9.23 0.00 -6.99
N HIS A 172 7.91 -0.10 -7.18
CA HIS A 172 7.36 -0.14 -8.52
C HIS A 172 7.69 1.14 -9.29
N SER A 173 8.00 0.97 -10.57
CA SER A 173 8.28 2.04 -11.52
C SER A 173 7.16 2.18 -12.55
N PRO A 174 7.06 3.31 -13.27
CA PRO A 174 6.16 3.43 -14.41
C PRO A 174 6.26 2.28 -15.40
N ALA A 175 7.47 1.83 -15.73
CA ALA A 175 7.68 0.70 -16.65
C ALA A 175 7.13 -0.64 -16.12
N THR A 176 7.25 -0.90 -14.81
CA THR A 176 6.66 -2.11 -14.21
C THR A 176 5.13 -2.03 -14.16
N LEU A 177 4.58 -0.84 -13.95
CA LEU A 177 3.14 -0.62 -14.00
C LEU A 177 2.60 -0.77 -15.42
N GLU A 178 3.26 -0.22 -16.44
CA GLU A 178 2.86 -0.35 -17.83
C GLU A 178 2.71 -1.82 -18.24
N ARG A 179 3.67 -2.66 -17.89
CA ARG A 179 3.58 -4.12 -18.10
C ARG A 179 2.37 -4.73 -17.37
N CYS A 180 2.07 -4.26 -16.16
CA CYS A 180 0.92 -4.72 -15.41
C CYS A 180 -0.40 -4.33 -16.09
N LEU A 181 -0.52 -3.09 -16.55
CA LEU A 181 -1.71 -2.60 -17.25
C LEU A 181 -1.93 -3.33 -18.57
N ALA A 182 -0.85 -3.57 -19.33
CA ALA A 182 -0.92 -4.35 -20.58
C ALA A 182 -1.39 -5.79 -20.34
N ALA A 183 -0.91 -6.45 -19.27
CA ALA A 183 -1.37 -7.78 -18.89
C ALA A 183 -2.86 -7.78 -18.47
N CYS A 184 -3.30 -6.76 -17.74
CA CYS A 184 -4.71 -6.60 -17.39
C CYS A 184 -5.59 -6.39 -18.63
N GLU A 185 -5.16 -5.55 -19.56
CA GLU A 185 -5.88 -5.30 -20.81
C GLU A 185 -5.98 -6.57 -21.67
N ALA A 186 -4.89 -7.31 -21.83
CA ALA A 186 -4.91 -8.59 -22.55
C ALA A 186 -5.90 -9.59 -21.90
N ALA A 187 -5.93 -9.67 -20.57
CA ALA A 187 -6.86 -10.55 -19.84
C ALA A 187 -8.33 -10.14 -19.96
N ILE A 188 -8.62 -8.84 -20.16
CA ILE A 188 -9.98 -8.34 -20.37
C ILE A 188 -10.46 -8.65 -21.78
N ARG A 189 -9.58 -8.58 -22.77
CA ARG A 189 -9.93 -8.79 -24.20
C ARG A 189 -9.98 -10.28 -24.59
N ALA A 190 -9.48 -11.19 -23.75
CA ALA A 190 -9.46 -12.63 -23.97
C ALA A 190 -10.72 -13.33 -23.46
#